data_727999db0ed1584c636e5258da829830
#
_entry.id   727999db0ed1584c636e5258da829830
#
_cell.length_a   1.000
_cell.length_b   1.000
_cell.length_c   1.000
_cell.angle_alpha   90.00
_cell.angle_beta   90.00
_cell.angle_gamma   90.00
#
_symmetry.space_group_name_H-M   'P 1'
#
loop_
_entity.id
_entity.type
_entity.pdbx_description
1 polymer ?
#
loop_
_entity_poly.entity_id
_entity_poly.type
_entity_poly.pdbx_seq_one_letter_code
_entity_poly.pdbx_strand_id
1 'polypeptide(L)'
;VLAQKPAPVQATLFGYPNTTGLSAVDYRITDAVADPAGTESLYVERLYRLPRTAWVYGPPDISLEPGTLPSLEGKPFTFGCLNNPAKISEAAVRAWSEILQACPESRLLLLVRNDPAHEGLLLEKFGRHDVDESQLIFATKGPEPVYLELHNQIDLMLDPFPYNGGVTTGDCLWMGTPILTLAGDSYVSRQGVGLLAGVGLEEFVAA
;
A
#
# COMPACT_ATOMS: atom_id res chain seq x y z
N VAL A 1 20.21 21.09 -0.28
CA VAL A 1 21.45 20.42 -0.72
C VAL A 1 21.33 20.01 -2.18
N LEU A 2 20.35 19.15 -2.59
CA LEU A 2 20.22 18.65 -3.97
C LEU A 2 20.04 19.76 -5.02
N ALA A 3 19.29 20.82 -4.70
CA ALA A 3 19.08 21.96 -5.58
C ALA A 3 20.37 22.71 -5.95
N GLN A 4 21.42 22.59 -5.14
CA GLN A 4 22.74 23.20 -5.40
C GLN A 4 23.64 22.33 -6.30
N LYS A 5 23.14 21.21 -6.77
CA LYS A 5 23.84 20.25 -7.64
C LYS A 5 25.26 19.93 -7.15
N PRO A 6 25.42 19.33 -5.96
CA PRO A 6 26.74 19.03 -5.39
C PRO A 6 27.49 17.92 -6.13
N ALA A 7 26.84 17.24 -7.09
CA ALA A 7 27.46 16.21 -7.93
C ALA A 7 27.15 16.48 -9.42
N PRO A 8 28.04 16.08 -10.35
CA PRO A 8 27.84 16.23 -11.79
C PRO A 8 26.56 15.54 -12.30
N VAL A 9 26.20 14.39 -11.73
CA VAL A 9 24.98 13.64 -11.99
C VAL A 9 24.28 13.37 -10.66
N GLN A 10 23.00 13.63 -10.61
CA GLN A 10 22.13 13.33 -9.47
C GLN A 10 20.98 12.47 -9.92
N ALA A 11 20.67 11.43 -9.17
CA ALA A 11 19.53 10.57 -9.42
C ALA A 11 18.69 10.39 -8.15
N THR A 12 17.39 10.27 -8.31
CA THR A 12 16.45 9.88 -7.25
C THR A 12 15.92 8.46 -7.50
N LEU A 13 15.51 7.80 -6.43
CA LEU A 13 14.94 6.46 -6.45
C LEU A 13 13.68 6.46 -5.56
N PHE A 14 13.05 5.34 -5.37
CA PHE A 14 11.75 5.12 -4.73
C PHE A 14 11.50 5.80 -3.36
N GLY A 15 12.52 6.28 -2.67
CA GLY A 15 12.36 6.94 -1.36
C GLY A 15 11.42 8.14 -1.35
N TYR A 16 11.23 8.82 -2.50
CA TYR A 16 10.20 9.82 -2.71
C TYR A 16 9.35 9.40 -3.94
N PRO A 17 8.05 9.12 -3.76
CA PRO A 17 7.25 8.45 -4.79
C PRO A 17 6.67 9.41 -5.84
N ASN A 18 7.41 10.45 -6.22
CA ASN A 18 7.02 11.41 -7.25
C ASN A 18 8.25 12.11 -7.82
N THR A 19 8.05 13.05 -8.77
CA THR A 19 9.09 13.99 -9.21
C THR A 19 9.61 14.80 -8.03
N THR A 20 10.90 15.09 -8.01
CA THR A 20 11.47 16.01 -7.02
C THR A 20 11.13 17.46 -7.32
N GLY A 21 10.69 17.76 -8.56
CA GLY A 21 10.48 19.14 -9.04
C GLY A 21 11.78 19.95 -9.19
N LEU A 22 12.94 19.30 -9.05
CA LEU A 22 14.25 19.98 -9.09
C LEU A 22 14.96 19.70 -10.40
N SER A 23 15.18 20.72 -11.23
CA SER A 23 15.97 20.62 -12.46
C SER A 23 17.44 20.22 -12.23
N ALA A 24 17.93 20.33 -11.00
CA ALA A 24 19.25 19.87 -10.61
C ALA A 24 19.36 18.34 -10.46
N VAL A 25 18.23 17.60 -10.37
CA VAL A 25 18.20 16.14 -10.36
C VAL A 25 18.00 15.65 -11.79
N ASP A 26 18.98 14.91 -12.29
CA ASP A 26 19.03 14.55 -13.71
C ASP A 26 18.14 13.34 -14.04
N TYR A 27 18.09 12.35 -13.14
CA TYR A 27 17.41 11.09 -13.38
C TYR A 27 16.50 10.68 -12.22
N ARG A 28 15.40 10.03 -12.59
CA ARG A 28 14.61 9.20 -11.69
C ARG A 28 14.75 7.74 -12.12
N ILE A 29 15.25 6.90 -11.21
CA ILE A 29 15.31 5.44 -11.41
C ILE A 29 13.94 4.88 -11.07
N THR A 30 13.36 4.14 -11.99
CA THR A 30 12.02 3.55 -11.91
C THR A 30 11.97 2.25 -12.72
N ASP A 31 10.79 1.72 -13.00
CA ASP A 31 10.56 0.60 -13.92
C ASP A 31 9.36 0.87 -14.84
N ALA A 32 9.20 0.02 -15.85
CA ALA A 32 8.17 0.21 -16.88
C ALA A 32 6.75 -0.13 -16.40
N VAL A 33 6.60 -0.79 -15.25
CA VAL A 33 5.30 -1.13 -14.66
C VAL A 33 4.78 0.02 -13.81
N ALA A 34 5.64 0.56 -12.93
CA ALA A 34 5.29 1.68 -12.07
C ALA A 34 5.22 3.01 -12.84
N ASP A 35 6.13 3.20 -13.82
CA ASP A 35 6.13 4.37 -14.72
C ASP A 35 6.11 3.90 -16.19
N PRO A 36 4.95 3.54 -16.75
CA PRO A 36 4.87 3.12 -18.15
C PRO A 36 5.24 4.23 -19.12
N ALA A 37 5.44 3.86 -20.38
CA ALA A 37 5.69 4.84 -21.45
C ALA A 37 4.55 5.85 -21.54
N GLY A 38 4.88 7.15 -21.69
CA GLY A 38 3.92 8.25 -21.72
C GLY A 38 3.79 9.00 -20.38
N THR A 39 4.41 8.51 -19.30
CA THR A 39 4.40 9.20 -17.98
C THR A 39 5.50 10.25 -17.84
N GLU A 40 6.36 10.43 -18.85
CA GLU A 40 7.51 11.35 -18.82
C GLU A 40 7.11 12.79 -18.48
N SER A 41 5.93 13.21 -18.91
CA SER A 41 5.42 14.57 -18.66
C SER A 41 5.11 14.87 -17.18
N LEU A 42 5.02 13.82 -16.34
CA LEU A 42 4.80 13.96 -14.90
C LEU A 42 6.08 14.30 -14.13
N TYR A 43 7.23 14.32 -14.79
CA TYR A 43 8.55 14.44 -14.17
C TYR A 43 9.37 15.55 -14.76
N VAL A 44 10.18 16.23 -13.92
CA VAL A 44 11.25 17.10 -14.37
C VAL A 44 12.54 16.31 -14.64
N GLU A 45 12.72 15.17 -13.99
CA GLU A 45 13.82 14.25 -14.18
C GLU A 45 13.61 13.39 -15.43
N ARG A 46 14.71 12.91 -16.01
CA ARG A 46 14.65 11.88 -17.07
C ARG A 46 14.40 10.53 -16.41
N LEU A 47 13.38 9.79 -16.85
CA LEU A 47 13.09 8.46 -16.34
C LEU A 47 14.12 7.46 -16.84
N TYR A 48 14.74 6.74 -15.92
CA TYR A 48 15.61 5.60 -16.19
C TYR A 48 14.90 4.33 -15.70
N ARG A 49 14.26 3.64 -16.63
CA ARG A 49 13.48 2.43 -16.33
C ARG A 49 14.39 1.22 -16.28
N LEU A 50 14.42 0.55 -15.13
CA LEU A 50 15.10 -0.72 -14.95
C LEU A 50 14.35 -1.83 -15.71
N PRO A 51 15.06 -2.89 -16.18
CA PRO A 51 14.44 -3.98 -16.95
C PRO A 51 13.53 -4.89 -16.13
N ARG A 52 13.59 -4.80 -14.81
CA ARG A 52 12.72 -5.45 -13.83
C ARG A 52 12.14 -4.38 -12.92
N THR A 53 11.59 -4.77 -11.77
CA THR A 53 11.11 -3.82 -10.78
C THR A 53 12.25 -2.93 -10.24
N ALA A 54 11.93 -1.67 -10.01
CA ALA A 54 12.81 -0.74 -9.29
C ALA A 54 12.69 -0.91 -7.75
N TRP A 55 11.76 -1.72 -7.29
CA TRP A 55 11.58 -1.98 -5.87
C TRP A 55 12.67 -2.89 -5.32
N VAL A 56 13.20 -2.50 -4.18
CA VAL A 56 14.10 -3.31 -3.35
C VAL A 56 13.45 -3.41 -1.98
N TYR A 57 13.02 -4.60 -1.60
CA TYR A 57 12.51 -4.90 -0.28
C TYR A 57 13.51 -5.76 0.48
N GLY A 58 13.87 -5.31 1.69
CA GLY A 58 14.64 -6.09 2.65
C GLY A 58 13.72 -6.47 3.80
N PRO A 59 13.45 -7.77 3.99
CA PRO A 59 12.63 -8.20 5.12
C PRO A 59 13.31 -7.84 6.44
N PRO A 60 12.54 -7.60 7.50
CA PRO A 60 13.09 -7.39 8.82
C PRO A 60 13.81 -8.65 9.33
N ASP A 61 14.86 -8.46 10.13
CA ASP A 61 15.58 -9.57 10.77
C ASP A 61 14.79 -10.09 11.99
N ILE A 62 13.63 -10.68 11.69
CA ILE A 62 12.68 -11.22 12.68
C ILE A 62 12.27 -12.61 12.23
N SER A 63 12.41 -13.58 13.14
CA SER A 63 11.93 -14.94 12.92
C SER A 63 10.42 -14.99 13.21
N LEU A 64 9.62 -14.59 12.24
CA LEU A 64 8.16 -14.71 12.25
C LEU A 64 7.74 -15.41 10.97
N GLU A 65 6.96 -16.47 11.10
CA GLU A 65 6.48 -17.25 9.97
C GLU A 65 5.07 -16.81 9.58
N PRO A 66 4.73 -16.85 8.28
CA PRO A 66 3.36 -16.68 7.82
C PRO A 66 2.42 -17.68 8.49
N GLY A 67 1.30 -17.18 9.03
CA GLY A 67 0.24 -18.02 9.62
C GLY A 67 -0.72 -18.57 8.58
N THR A 68 -1.64 -19.42 9.04
CA THR A 68 -2.80 -19.83 8.25
C THR A 68 -3.77 -18.65 8.11
N LEU A 69 -4.38 -18.48 6.94
CA LEU A 69 -5.39 -17.45 6.74
C LEU A 69 -6.59 -17.68 7.69
N PRO A 70 -7.11 -16.61 8.34
CA PRO A 70 -8.20 -16.74 9.31
C PRO A 70 -9.43 -17.49 8.82
N SER A 71 -9.85 -17.26 7.58
CA SER A 71 -11.01 -17.93 6.97
C SER A 71 -10.83 -19.43 6.83
N LEU A 72 -9.61 -19.92 6.63
CA LEU A 72 -9.30 -21.35 6.58
C LEU A 72 -9.39 -22.03 7.96
N GLU A 73 -9.36 -21.25 9.03
CA GLU A 73 -9.57 -21.69 10.41
C GLU A 73 -11.04 -21.55 10.86
N GLY A 74 -11.95 -21.20 9.94
CA GLY A 74 -13.37 -21.02 10.24
C GLY A 74 -13.71 -19.67 10.92
N LYS A 75 -12.78 -18.73 10.91
CA LYS A 75 -13.03 -17.34 11.37
C LYS A 75 -13.72 -16.53 10.25
N PRO A 76 -14.39 -15.41 10.58
CA PRO A 76 -14.92 -14.50 9.57
C PRO A 76 -13.82 -14.03 8.62
N PHE A 77 -14.15 -13.95 7.32
CA PHE A 77 -13.22 -13.40 6.33
C PHE A 77 -12.82 -11.98 6.72
N THR A 78 -11.54 -11.72 6.83
CA THR A 78 -11.01 -10.44 7.30
C THR A 78 -10.23 -9.75 6.19
N PHE A 79 -10.78 -8.66 5.69
CA PHE A 79 -10.02 -7.68 4.91
C PHE A 79 -9.10 -6.88 5.82
N GLY A 80 -8.04 -6.27 5.27
CA GLY A 80 -7.17 -5.45 6.09
C GLY A 80 -6.54 -4.27 5.34
N CYS A 81 -6.21 -3.21 6.07
CA CYS A 81 -5.34 -2.14 5.59
C CYS A 81 -4.40 -1.69 6.71
N LEU A 82 -3.14 -2.11 6.62
CA LEU A 82 -2.10 -1.75 7.60
C LEU A 82 -1.27 -0.53 7.16
N ASN A 83 -1.73 0.21 6.17
CA ASN A 83 -1.13 1.46 5.73
C ASN A 83 -1.40 2.61 6.72
N ASN A 84 -0.63 3.70 6.56
CA ASN A 84 -0.91 4.94 7.28
C ASN A 84 -2.36 5.39 7.00
N PRO A 85 -3.19 5.64 8.04
CA PRO A 85 -4.59 6.05 7.87
C PRO A 85 -4.79 7.29 6.98
N ALA A 86 -3.79 8.18 6.92
CA ALA A 86 -3.82 9.35 6.03
C ALA A 86 -3.89 9.01 4.53
N LYS A 87 -3.57 7.77 4.14
CA LYS A 87 -3.70 7.28 2.76
C LYS A 87 -5.12 6.80 2.42
N ILE A 88 -5.98 6.58 3.42
CA ILE A 88 -7.34 6.09 3.22
C ILE A 88 -8.21 7.25 2.74
N SER A 89 -8.34 7.36 1.42
CA SER A 89 -9.13 8.39 0.76
C SER A 89 -10.64 8.13 0.88
N GLU A 90 -11.48 9.14 0.65
CA GLU A 90 -12.94 8.96 0.58
C GLU A 90 -13.35 7.96 -0.51
N ALA A 91 -12.62 7.92 -1.62
CA ALA A 91 -12.85 6.94 -2.68
C ALA A 91 -12.54 5.51 -2.22
N ALA A 92 -11.47 5.31 -1.46
CA ALA A 92 -11.13 4.02 -0.86
C ALA A 92 -12.20 3.60 0.17
N VAL A 93 -12.62 4.50 1.05
CA VAL A 93 -13.70 4.23 2.01
C VAL A 93 -14.97 3.77 1.30
N ARG A 94 -15.41 4.49 0.25
CA ARG A 94 -16.61 4.12 -0.51
C ARG A 94 -16.48 2.73 -1.13
N ALA A 95 -15.39 2.45 -1.84
CA ALA A 95 -15.19 1.15 -2.48
C ALA A 95 -15.12 0.00 -1.46
N TRP A 96 -14.45 0.22 -0.33
CA TRP A 96 -14.35 -0.79 0.72
C TRP A 96 -15.68 -0.98 1.46
N SER A 97 -16.49 0.06 1.58
CA SER A 97 -17.86 -0.05 2.10
C SER A 97 -18.73 -0.92 1.20
N GLU A 98 -18.64 -0.74 -0.13
CA GLU A 98 -19.36 -1.59 -1.10
C GLU A 98 -18.92 -3.07 -0.99
N ILE A 99 -17.63 -3.34 -0.76
CA ILE A 99 -17.10 -4.68 -0.51
C ILE A 99 -17.71 -5.28 0.78
N LEU A 100 -17.71 -4.52 1.88
CA LEU A 100 -18.25 -4.99 3.17
C LEU A 100 -19.76 -5.25 3.08
N GLN A 101 -20.51 -4.42 2.37
CA GLN A 101 -21.95 -4.64 2.13
C GLN A 101 -22.21 -5.88 1.28
N ALA A 102 -21.35 -6.16 0.28
CA ALA A 102 -21.44 -7.38 -0.52
C ALA A 102 -21.03 -8.64 0.26
N CYS A 103 -20.26 -8.48 1.34
CA CYS A 103 -19.77 -9.55 2.20
C CYS A 103 -20.13 -9.29 3.67
N PRO A 104 -21.42 -9.37 4.08
CA PRO A 104 -21.89 -8.90 5.39
C PRO A 104 -21.28 -9.64 6.59
N GLU A 105 -20.81 -10.87 6.40
CA GLU A 105 -20.13 -11.65 7.45
C GLU A 105 -18.62 -11.34 7.56
N SER A 106 -18.09 -10.49 6.67
CA SER A 106 -16.67 -10.12 6.66
C SER A 106 -16.38 -8.95 7.61
N ARG A 107 -15.10 -8.76 7.88
CA ARG A 107 -14.56 -7.68 8.71
C ARG A 107 -13.48 -6.92 7.98
N LEU A 108 -13.19 -5.70 8.43
CA LEU A 108 -12.10 -4.88 7.94
C LEU A 108 -11.21 -4.46 9.11
N LEU A 109 -9.98 -4.97 9.15
CA LEU A 109 -8.96 -4.57 10.11
C LEU A 109 -8.19 -3.36 9.59
N LEU A 110 -8.22 -2.27 10.33
CA LEU A 110 -7.58 -1.00 10.00
C LEU A 110 -6.49 -0.66 11.01
N LEU A 111 -5.29 -0.34 10.51
CA LEU A 111 -4.25 0.20 11.37
C LEU A 111 -4.58 1.65 11.71
N VAL A 112 -4.64 1.96 13.00
CA VAL A 112 -4.81 3.33 13.49
C VAL A 112 -3.58 3.76 14.28
N ARG A 113 -3.40 5.06 14.41
CA ARG A 113 -2.44 5.60 15.37
C ARG A 113 -3.03 5.46 16.77
N ASN A 114 -2.17 5.45 17.79
CA ASN A 114 -2.63 5.44 19.19
C ASN A 114 -3.29 6.81 19.55
N ASP A 115 -4.38 7.11 18.85
CA ASP A 115 -5.15 8.34 18.97
C ASP A 115 -6.63 8.01 18.69
N PRO A 116 -7.49 8.07 19.71
CA PRO A 116 -8.93 7.79 19.56
C PRO A 116 -9.63 8.65 18.51
N ALA A 117 -9.11 9.85 18.21
CA ALA A 117 -9.69 10.72 17.19
C ALA A 117 -9.58 10.10 15.77
N HIS A 118 -8.54 9.32 15.48
CA HIS A 118 -8.41 8.63 14.20
C HIS A 118 -9.42 7.48 14.05
N GLU A 119 -9.67 6.75 15.11
CA GLU A 119 -10.68 5.69 15.14
C GLU A 119 -12.07 6.29 14.91
N GLY A 120 -12.43 7.32 15.69
CA GLY A 120 -13.70 8.02 15.54
C GLY A 120 -13.93 8.60 14.14
N LEU A 121 -12.88 9.14 13.51
CA LEU A 121 -12.94 9.64 12.13
C LEU A 121 -13.23 8.52 11.11
N LEU A 122 -12.61 7.35 11.26
CA LEU A 122 -12.86 6.22 10.37
C LEU A 122 -14.25 5.64 10.58
N LEU A 123 -14.71 5.49 11.83
CA LEU A 123 -16.08 5.09 12.15
C LEU A 123 -17.10 6.03 11.49
N GLU A 124 -16.91 7.34 11.60
CA GLU A 124 -17.78 8.32 10.95
C GLU A 124 -17.76 8.17 9.42
N LYS A 125 -16.59 8.00 8.81
CA LYS A 125 -16.46 7.85 7.36
C LYS A 125 -17.17 6.60 6.85
N PHE A 126 -16.94 5.44 7.44
CA PHE A 126 -17.58 4.19 7.04
C PHE A 126 -19.08 4.20 7.38
N GLY A 127 -19.50 4.79 8.51
CA GLY A 127 -20.89 4.95 8.89
C GLY A 127 -21.71 5.79 7.90
N ARG A 128 -21.10 6.76 7.21
CA ARG A 128 -21.76 7.52 6.11
C ARG A 128 -22.11 6.65 4.90
N HIS A 129 -21.53 5.47 4.82
CA HIS A 129 -21.76 4.47 3.77
C HIS A 129 -22.44 3.22 4.32
N ASP A 130 -23.20 3.35 5.44
CA ASP A 130 -24.01 2.27 6.03
C ASP A 130 -23.22 0.99 6.38
N VAL A 131 -21.93 1.12 6.70
CA VAL A 131 -21.12 -0.01 7.22
C VAL A 131 -21.41 -0.16 8.70
N ASP A 132 -21.71 -1.40 9.13
CA ASP A 132 -21.90 -1.73 10.54
C ASP A 132 -20.56 -1.61 11.29
N GLU A 133 -20.58 -0.91 12.42
CA GLU A 133 -19.40 -0.71 13.26
C GLU A 133 -18.76 -2.04 13.70
N SER A 134 -19.56 -3.09 13.89
CA SER A 134 -19.09 -4.42 14.26
C SER A 134 -18.23 -5.11 13.19
N GLN A 135 -18.28 -4.64 11.94
CA GLN A 135 -17.40 -5.09 10.87
C GLN A 135 -16.03 -4.44 10.91
N LEU A 136 -15.84 -3.36 11.67
CA LEU A 136 -14.58 -2.63 11.73
C LEU A 136 -13.74 -3.07 12.95
N ILE A 137 -12.50 -3.43 12.70
CA ILE A 137 -11.53 -3.80 13.73
C ILE A 137 -10.38 -2.78 13.66
N PHE A 138 -10.02 -2.21 14.79
CA PHE A 138 -8.92 -1.25 14.88
C PHE A 138 -7.73 -1.87 15.61
N ALA A 139 -6.56 -1.77 14.97
CA ALA A 139 -5.29 -2.18 15.55
C ALA A 139 -4.32 -0.99 15.61
N THR A 140 -3.52 -0.93 16.64
CA THR A 140 -2.47 0.09 16.78
C THR A 140 -1.12 -0.47 16.37
N LYS A 141 -0.28 0.37 15.77
CA LYS A 141 1.08 -0.02 15.41
C LYS A 141 1.92 -0.18 16.68
N GLY A 142 2.26 -1.43 16.98
CA GLY A 142 3.21 -1.80 18.01
C GLY A 142 4.66 -1.86 17.49
N PRO A 143 5.59 -2.45 18.28
CA PRO A 143 6.90 -2.86 17.79
C PRO A 143 6.79 -3.73 16.54
N GLU A 144 7.85 -3.79 15.74
CA GLU A 144 7.85 -4.45 14.42
C GLU A 144 7.33 -5.91 14.43
N PRO A 145 7.69 -6.78 15.40
CA PRO A 145 7.12 -8.12 15.45
C PRO A 145 5.60 -8.14 15.67
N VAL A 146 5.10 -7.24 16.52
CA VAL A 146 3.65 -7.10 16.78
C VAL A 146 2.91 -6.58 15.55
N TYR A 147 3.51 -5.64 14.84
CA TYR A 147 2.95 -5.13 13.59
C TYR A 147 2.88 -6.21 12.50
N LEU A 148 3.96 -7.00 12.34
CA LEU A 148 3.97 -8.08 11.36
C LEU A 148 2.95 -9.18 11.70
N GLU A 149 2.75 -9.49 12.99
CA GLU A 149 1.75 -10.46 13.43
C GLU A 149 0.31 -10.06 13.06
N LEU A 150 0.02 -8.78 12.83
CA LEU A 150 -1.29 -8.34 12.36
C LEU A 150 -1.63 -8.92 10.99
N HIS A 151 -0.63 -9.21 10.15
CA HIS A 151 -0.86 -9.81 8.83
C HIS A 151 -1.49 -11.21 8.93
N ASN A 152 -1.17 -11.97 9.99
CA ASN A 152 -1.75 -13.29 10.28
C ASN A 152 -3.23 -13.23 10.69
N GLN A 153 -3.80 -12.04 10.87
CA GLN A 153 -5.21 -11.82 11.18
C GLN A 153 -6.03 -11.40 9.94
N ILE A 154 -5.42 -11.38 8.76
CA ILE A 154 -5.99 -10.82 7.53
C ILE A 154 -5.97 -11.87 6.42
N ASP A 155 -7.09 -12.07 5.75
CA ASP A 155 -7.21 -12.96 4.59
C ASP A 155 -6.82 -12.26 3.29
N LEU A 156 -7.16 -10.98 3.16
CA LEU A 156 -6.85 -10.17 1.97
C LEU A 156 -6.62 -8.70 2.36
N MET A 157 -5.45 -8.21 2.04
CA MET A 157 -5.16 -6.78 2.21
C MET A 157 -5.80 -5.96 1.08
N LEU A 158 -6.35 -4.81 1.44
CA LEU A 158 -6.82 -3.79 0.52
C LEU A 158 -5.82 -2.63 0.49
N ASP A 159 -5.18 -2.45 -0.65
CA ASP A 159 -4.22 -1.36 -0.82
C ASP A 159 -4.94 -0.02 -0.95
N PRO A 160 -4.60 1.01 -0.18
CA PRO A 160 -5.24 2.31 -0.30
C PRO A 160 -4.90 2.98 -1.64
N PHE A 161 -5.84 3.76 -2.16
CA PHE A 161 -5.67 4.52 -3.38
C PHE A 161 -6.21 5.96 -3.21
N PRO A 162 -5.70 6.94 -3.97
CA PRO A 162 -4.70 6.82 -5.05
C PRO A 162 -3.25 6.67 -4.54
N TYR A 163 -2.99 6.61 -3.25
CA TYR A 163 -1.65 6.44 -2.70
C TYR A 163 -1.44 5.03 -2.17
N ASN A 164 -0.89 4.16 -3.03
CA ASN A 164 -0.62 2.75 -2.67
C ASN A 164 0.40 2.57 -1.53
N GLY A 165 0.40 1.37 -0.97
CA GLY A 165 1.47 0.88 -0.13
C GLY A 165 2.79 0.74 -0.91
N GLY A 166 3.89 0.78 -0.19
CA GLY A 166 5.22 0.49 -0.70
C GLY A 166 5.84 -0.57 0.22
N VAL A 167 6.53 -0.16 1.29
CA VAL A 167 7.06 -1.09 2.30
C VAL A 167 5.93 -1.95 2.88
N THR A 168 4.77 -1.37 3.19
CA THR A 168 3.62 -2.13 3.70
C THR A 168 3.18 -3.24 2.76
N THR A 169 3.21 -3.01 1.43
CA THR A 169 2.92 -4.05 0.43
C THR A 169 4.00 -5.12 0.43
N GLY A 170 5.27 -4.73 0.60
CA GLY A 170 6.38 -5.67 0.79
C GLY A 170 6.21 -6.53 2.04
N ASP A 171 5.79 -5.94 3.16
CA ASP A 171 5.49 -6.65 4.41
C ASP A 171 4.36 -7.68 4.21
N CYS A 172 3.29 -7.31 3.47
CA CYS A 172 2.21 -8.24 3.11
C CYS A 172 2.72 -9.46 2.35
N LEU A 173 3.49 -9.22 1.29
CA LEU A 173 4.05 -10.28 0.47
C LEU A 173 5.01 -11.17 1.26
N TRP A 174 5.82 -10.58 2.13
CA TRP A 174 6.72 -11.30 3.02
C TRP A 174 5.98 -12.20 4.01
N MET A 175 4.88 -11.69 4.58
CA MET A 175 4.01 -12.42 5.52
C MET A 175 3.01 -13.36 4.82
N GLY A 176 3.09 -13.52 3.49
CA GLY A 176 2.21 -14.42 2.74
C GLY A 176 0.75 -13.97 2.68
N THR A 177 0.45 -12.72 3.07
CA THR A 177 -0.91 -12.16 3.00
C THR A 177 -1.15 -11.59 1.61
N PRO A 178 -2.12 -12.09 0.84
CA PRO A 178 -2.44 -11.52 -0.48
C PRO A 178 -2.91 -10.08 -0.35
N ILE A 179 -2.61 -9.26 -1.37
CA ILE A 179 -2.99 -7.85 -1.40
C ILE A 179 -3.61 -7.47 -2.74
N LEU A 180 -4.79 -6.85 -2.69
CA LEU A 180 -5.48 -6.31 -3.86
C LEU A 180 -5.13 -4.83 -4.01
N THR A 181 -4.55 -4.43 -5.14
CA THR A 181 -4.23 -3.04 -5.45
C THR A 181 -5.03 -2.54 -6.65
N LEU A 182 -5.38 -1.24 -6.64
CA LEU A 182 -6.02 -0.56 -7.77
C LEU A 182 -4.96 0.22 -8.53
N ALA A 183 -4.83 -0.06 -9.84
CA ALA A 183 -3.92 0.66 -10.72
C ALA A 183 -4.41 2.09 -11.01
N GLY A 184 -3.54 3.08 -10.89
CA GLY A 184 -3.81 4.46 -11.28
C GLY A 184 -2.80 4.96 -12.33
N ASP A 185 -2.78 6.28 -12.55
CA ASP A 185 -2.07 6.93 -13.66
C ASP A 185 -0.70 7.53 -13.26
N SER A 186 -0.30 7.40 -12.01
CA SER A 186 0.96 7.97 -11.51
C SER A 186 1.74 6.95 -10.70
N TYR A 187 3.05 7.14 -10.54
CA TYR A 187 3.91 6.24 -9.78
C TYR A 187 3.32 5.93 -8.39
N VAL A 188 2.85 6.94 -7.67
CA VAL A 188 2.32 6.76 -6.32
C VAL A 188 1.10 5.85 -6.26
N SER A 189 0.31 5.80 -7.34
CA SER A 189 -0.87 4.94 -7.51
C SER A 189 -0.58 3.64 -8.27
N ARG A 190 0.70 3.31 -8.49
CA ARG A 190 1.17 2.11 -9.19
C ARG A 190 2.29 1.39 -8.44
N GLN A 191 2.59 1.82 -7.22
CA GLN A 191 3.63 1.16 -6.40
C GLN A 191 3.26 -0.29 -6.10
N GLY A 192 2.01 -0.55 -5.70
CA GLY A 192 1.49 -1.90 -5.49
C GLY A 192 1.54 -2.73 -6.78
N VAL A 193 1.18 -2.13 -7.92
CA VAL A 193 1.26 -2.78 -9.25
C VAL A 193 2.68 -3.24 -9.56
N GLY A 194 3.68 -2.36 -9.35
CA GLY A 194 5.09 -2.68 -9.61
C GLY A 194 5.62 -3.80 -8.69
N LEU A 195 5.18 -3.82 -7.43
CA LEU A 195 5.55 -4.87 -6.47
C LEU A 195 4.93 -6.22 -6.85
N LEU A 196 3.63 -6.25 -7.15
CA LEU A 196 2.91 -7.47 -7.54
C LEU A 196 3.47 -8.04 -8.85
N ALA A 197 3.68 -7.22 -9.86
CA ALA A 197 4.32 -7.64 -11.12
C ALA A 197 5.75 -8.17 -10.92
N GLY A 198 6.48 -7.61 -9.95
CA GLY A 198 7.83 -8.06 -9.60
C GLY A 198 7.90 -9.49 -9.07
N VAL A 199 6.78 -10.03 -8.55
CA VAL A 199 6.66 -11.37 -7.98
C VAL A 199 5.68 -12.28 -8.74
N GLY A 200 5.11 -11.82 -9.87
CA GLY A 200 4.23 -12.61 -10.72
C GLY A 200 2.80 -12.79 -10.17
N LEU A 201 2.26 -11.74 -9.54
CA LEU A 201 0.93 -11.72 -8.91
C LEU A 201 0.03 -10.63 -9.53
N GLU A 202 0.10 -10.45 -10.85
CA GLU A 202 -0.65 -9.43 -11.59
C GLU A 202 -2.17 -9.64 -11.50
N GLU A 203 -2.64 -10.83 -11.21
CA GLU A 203 -4.06 -11.15 -10.98
C GLU A 203 -4.67 -10.42 -9.78
N PHE A 204 -3.85 -9.92 -8.86
CA PHE A 204 -4.28 -9.08 -7.74
C PHE A 204 -4.27 -7.58 -8.06
N VAL A 205 -4.16 -7.21 -9.33
CA VAL A 205 -4.25 -5.82 -9.78
C VAL A 205 -5.62 -5.56 -10.39
N ALA A 206 -6.41 -4.72 -9.74
CA ALA A 206 -7.65 -4.16 -10.30
C ALA A 206 -7.34 -2.93 -11.16
N ALA A 207 -8.19 -2.66 -12.18
CA ALA A 207 -8.08 -1.55 -13.12
C ALA A 207 -9.43 -0.82 -13.30
#